data_6ad0218a2a759d999629fcfadf6e04bc
#
_entry.id   6ad0218a2a759d999629fcfadf6e04bc
#
_cell.length_a   1.000
_cell.length_b   1.000
_cell.length_c   1.000
_cell.angle_alpha   90.00
_cell.angle_beta   90.00
_cell.angle_gamma   90.00
#
_symmetry.space_group_name_H-M   'P 1'
#
loop_
_entity.id
_entity.type
_entity.pdbx_description
1 polymer ?
#
loop_
_entity_poly.entity_id
_entity_poly.type
_entity_poly.pdbx_seq_one_letter_code
_entity_poly.pdbx_strand_id
1 'polypeptide(L)'
;MMNRCAQKGSRLVSAPSGNTDKHFRCPYYAWTFKTDGSLLAIPLRNAYENTRLNECESGKGLTGLTHLRTYRGFNFLKINDAGPDFETYFGDSLSSIDNTRHCRCGARQESELESCNCFTKNQYSAS
;
A
#
# COMPACT_ATOMS: atom_id res chain seq x y z
N MET A 1 -3.59 3.00 2.06
CA MET A 1 -4.14 3.50 0.76
C MET A 1 -3.22 3.12 -0.37
N MET A 2 -3.73 3.02 -1.59
CA MET A 2 -2.93 2.75 -2.78
C MET A 2 -2.16 3.99 -3.23
N ASN A 3 -0.88 3.85 -3.58
CA ASN A 3 -0.04 4.90 -4.15
C ASN A 3 -0.38 5.13 -5.64
N ARG A 4 -1.62 5.48 -5.90
CA ARG A 4 -2.20 5.60 -7.25
C ARG A 4 -3.24 6.72 -7.28
N CYS A 5 -3.04 7.70 -8.17
CA CYS A 5 -3.98 8.80 -8.37
C CYS A 5 -5.35 8.28 -8.84
N ALA A 6 -6.42 8.76 -8.21
CA ALA A 6 -7.79 8.37 -8.55
C ALA A 6 -8.20 8.78 -9.98
N GLN A 7 -7.58 9.81 -10.57
CA GLN A 7 -7.94 10.29 -11.91
C GLN A 7 -7.48 9.34 -13.03
N LYS A 8 -6.16 9.13 -13.18
CA LYS A 8 -5.56 8.33 -14.27
C LYS A 8 -4.52 7.32 -13.78
N GLY A 9 -4.52 7.01 -12.51
CA GLY A 9 -3.68 5.96 -11.96
C GLY A 9 -2.18 6.29 -11.88
N SER A 10 -1.79 7.55 -12.06
CA SER A 10 -0.40 7.97 -11.91
C SER A 10 0.11 7.72 -10.49
N ARG A 11 1.36 7.31 -10.35
CA ARG A 11 2.04 7.16 -9.06
C ARG A 11 2.17 8.52 -8.39
N LEU A 12 1.75 8.63 -7.12
CA LEU A 12 1.79 9.87 -6.35
C LEU A 12 3.15 10.11 -5.72
N VAL A 13 3.73 9.09 -5.13
CA VAL A 13 5.00 9.15 -4.42
C VAL A 13 5.96 8.15 -5.06
N SER A 14 7.09 8.62 -5.56
CA SER A 14 8.12 7.80 -6.21
C SER A 14 9.26 7.44 -5.26
N ALA A 15 9.48 8.24 -4.22
CA ALA A 15 10.50 7.97 -3.23
C ALA A 15 10.16 6.72 -2.41
N PRO A 16 11.16 5.89 -2.04
CA PRO A 16 10.93 4.69 -1.22
C PRO A 16 10.47 5.02 0.20
N SER A 17 10.87 6.18 0.71
CA SER A 17 10.47 6.71 2.03
C SER A 17 10.51 8.23 2.01
N GLY A 18 9.78 8.84 2.93
CA GLY A 18 9.74 10.29 3.06
C GLY A 18 8.58 10.74 3.94
N ASN A 19 8.52 12.03 4.18
CA ASN A 19 7.43 12.66 4.90
C ASN A 19 6.67 13.60 3.95
N THR A 20 5.35 13.68 4.11
CA THR A 20 4.52 14.68 3.46
C THR A 20 3.81 15.48 4.55
N ASP A 21 4.01 16.78 4.56
CA ASP A 21 3.56 17.62 5.68
C ASP A 21 2.03 17.68 5.76
N LYS A 22 1.33 17.81 4.65
CA LYS A 22 -0.11 18.08 4.66
C LYS A 22 -0.92 17.35 3.60
N HIS A 23 -0.33 17.01 2.45
CA HIS A 23 -1.08 16.47 1.32
C HIS A 23 -0.20 15.77 0.29
N PHE A 24 -0.79 14.89 -0.50
CA PHE A 24 -0.19 14.30 -1.68
C PHE A 24 -0.65 15.04 -2.93
N ARG A 25 0.27 15.43 -3.80
CA ARG A 25 -0.04 16.06 -5.07
C ARG A 25 0.38 15.17 -6.23
N CYS A 26 -0.57 14.90 -7.12
CA CYS A 26 -0.31 14.13 -8.32
C CYS A 26 0.65 14.87 -9.25
N PRO A 27 1.77 14.27 -9.66
CA PRO A 27 2.73 14.94 -10.55
C PRO A 27 2.20 15.14 -11.97
N TYR A 28 1.12 14.43 -12.36
CA TYR A 28 0.60 14.47 -13.72
C TYR A 28 -0.41 15.60 -13.93
N TYR A 29 -1.51 15.63 -13.16
CA TYR A 29 -2.56 16.66 -13.28
C TYR A 29 -2.78 17.46 -11.99
N ALA A 30 -1.86 17.39 -11.07
CA ALA A 30 -1.86 18.14 -9.82
C ALA A 30 -3.12 17.95 -8.94
N TRP A 31 -3.87 16.86 -9.13
CA TRP A 31 -4.90 16.49 -8.16
C TRP A 31 -4.26 16.31 -6.78
N THR A 32 -4.87 16.91 -5.78
CA THR A 32 -4.31 16.97 -4.44
C THR A 32 -5.21 16.21 -3.49
N PHE A 33 -4.60 15.35 -2.67
CA PHE A 33 -5.28 14.49 -1.71
C PHE A 33 -4.73 14.77 -0.32
N LYS A 34 -5.59 14.71 0.69
CA LYS A 34 -5.16 14.76 2.08
C LYS A 34 -4.41 13.48 2.47
N THR A 35 -3.80 13.50 3.65
CA THR A 35 -3.08 12.32 4.20
C THR A 35 -4.00 11.15 4.53
N ASP A 36 -5.30 11.39 4.73
CA ASP A 36 -6.33 10.37 4.90
C ASP A 36 -6.77 9.74 3.56
N GLY A 37 -6.28 10.25 2.43
CA GLY A 37 -6.63 9.83 1.09
C GLY A 37 -7.82 10.54 0.48
N SER A 38 -8.53 11.40 1.20
CA SER A 38 -9.65 12.16 0.65
C SER A 38 -9.17 13.21 -0.36
N LEU A 39 -9.99 13.48 -1.37
CA LEU A 39 -9.68 14.50 -2.37
C LEU A 39 -9.75 15.90 -1.72
N LEU A 40 -8.67 16.66 -1.86
CA LEU A 40 -8.56 18.02 -1.33
C LEU A 40 -8.85 19.07 -2.41
N ALA A 41 -8.22 18.94 -3.57
CA ALA A 41 -8.35 19.93 -4.64
C ALA A 41 -8.14 19.33 -6.02
N ILE A 42 -8.84 19.91 -7.01
CA ILE A 42 -8.71 19.63 -8.42
C ILE A 42 -8.37 20.94 -9.12
N PRO A 43 -7.24 21.05 -9.81
CA PRO A 43 -6.93 22.19 -10.64
C PRO A 43 -7.93 22.31 -11.80
N LEU A 44 -8.24 23.53 -12.21
CA LEU A 44 -9.15 23.79 -13.31
C LEU A 44 -10.52 23.08 -13.17
N ARG A 45 -11.12 23.15 -11.99
CA ARG A 45 -12.40 22.49 -11.69
C ARG A 45 -13.48 22.80 -12.73
N ASN A 46 -13.47 24.00 -13.31
CA ASN A 46 -14.43 24.43 -14.34
C ASN A 46 -14.38 23.52 -15.59
N ALA A 47 -13.23 22.95 -15.92
CA ALA A 47 -13.12 21.99 -17.03
C ALA A 47 -13.89 20.68 -16.82
N TYR A 48 -14.37 20.45 -15.60
CA TYR A 48 -15.11 19.24 -15.22
C TYR A 48 -16.61 19.49 -14.95
N GLU A 49 -17.12 20.71 -15.17
CA GLU A 49 -18.50 21.09 -14.83
C GLU A 49 -19.55 20.23 -15.52
N ASN A 50 -19.30 19.76 -16.74
CA ASN A 50 -20.22 18.91 -17.50
C ASN A 50 -19.85 17.43 -17.45
N THR A 51 -19.13 17.00 -16.43
CA THR A 51 -18.74 15.60 -16.24
C THR A 51 -19.36 15.03 -14.99
N ARG A 52 -19.44 13.71 -14.92
CA ARG A 52 -19.87 12.99 -13.69
C ARG A 52 -18.99 13.24 -12.47
N LEU A 53 -17.95 14.06 -12.61
CA LEU A 53 -17.06 14.36 -11.50
C LEU A 53 -17.77 15.08 -10.36
N ASN A 54 -18.78 15.89 -10.66
CA ASN A 54 -19.57 16.62 -9.66
C ASN A 54 -20.56 15.69 -8.91
N GLU A 55 -21.01 14.62 -9.55
CA GLU A 55 -22.01 13.69 -8.98
C GLU A 55 -21.41 12.68 -7.98
N CYS A 56 -20.10 12.44 -8.05
CA CYS A 56 -19.40 11.40 -7.28
C CYS A 56 -18.42 11.97 -6.25
N GLU A 57 -18.81 12.88 -5.38
CA GLU A 57 -17.86 13.46 -4.41
C GLU A 57 -17.27 12.43 -3.42
N SER A 58 -18.04 11.43 -3.03
CA SER A 58 -17.60 10.40 -2.07
C SER A 58 -16.60 9.37 -2.63
N GLY A 59 -16.49 9.24 -3.96
CA GLY A 59 -15.65 8.23 -4.62
C GLY A 59 -14.32 8.73 -5.18
N LYS A 60 -13.96 9.99 -4.97
CA LYS A 60 -12.79 10.63 -5.63
C LYS A 60 -11.49 10.55 -4.84
N GLY A 61 -11.51 9.95 -3.69
CA GLY A 61 -10.32 9.74 -2.86
C GLY A 61 -9.39 8.67 -3.42
N LEU A 62 -8.25 8.53 -2.77
CA LEU A 62 -7.36 7.40 -3.01
C LEU A 62 -8.04 6.12 -2.51
N THR A 63 -7.85 5.03 -3.25
CA THR A 63 -8.39 3.74 -2.84
C THR A 63 -7.82 3.34 -1.48
N GLY A 64 -8.68 3.27 -0.49
CA GLY A 64 -8.36 2.73 0.82
C GLY A 64 -8.02 1.25 0.74
N LEU A 65 -7.22 0.78 1.67
CA LEU A 65 -6.97 -0.65 1.89
C LEU A 65 -7.51 -0.95 3.27
N THR A 66 -8.57 -1.72 3.33
CA THR A 66 -9.30 -1.97 4.58
C THR A 66 -8.52 -2.87 5.52
N HIS A 67 -7.83 -3.87 4.98
CA HIS A 67 -7.09 -4.82 5.78
C HIS A 67 -5.69 -5.04 5.22
N LEU A 68 -4.69 -4.79 6.06
CA LEU A 68 -3.29 -5.13 5.85
C LEU A 68 -2.88 -6.16 6.90
N ARG A 69 -2.40 -7.31 6.46
CA ARG A 69 -1.81 -8.33 7.32
C ARG A 69 -0.36 -8.59 6.92
N THR A 70 0.54 -8.46 7.86
CA THR A 70 1.93 -8.88 7.67
C THR A 70 2.13 -10.26 8.26
N TYR A 71 2.61 -11.20 7.44
CA TYR A 71 2.90 -12.56 7.85
C TYR A 71 4.25 -13.02 7.30
N ARG A 72 5.15 -13.40 8.16
CA ARG A 72 6.50 -13.87 7.81
C ARG A 72 7.28 -12.95 6.85
N GLY A 73 7.06 -11.63 6.93
CA GLY A 73 7.72 -10.63 6.08
C GLY A 73 7.01 -10.38 4.74
N PHE A 74 5.92 -11.07 4.46
CA PHE A 74 5.02 -10.75 3.35
C PHE A 74 3.89 -9.86 3.82
N ASN A 75 3.52 -8.89 2.99
CA ASN A 75 2.38 -8.01 3.24
C ASN A 75 1.21 -8.45 2.36
N PHE A 76 0.13 -8.86 2.99
CA PHE A 76 -1.12 -9.27 2.35
C PHE A 76 -2.14 -8.15 2.47
N LEU A 77 -2.83 -7.87 1.38
CA LEU A 77 -3.81 -6.80 1.28
C LEU A 77 -5.17 -7.39 0.88
N LYS A 78 -6.21 -7.00 1.60
CA LYS A 78 -7.59 -7.28 1.22
C LYS A 78 -8.22 -5.97 0.74
N ILE A 79 -8.79 -5.99 -0.46
CA ILE A 79 -9.31 -4.79 -1.14
C ILE A 79 -10.75 -4.49 -0.71
N ASN A 80 -11.49 -5.51 -0.31
CA ASN A 80 -12.88 -5.40 0.13
C ASN A 80 -13.07 -6.07 1.49
N ASP A 81 -14.17 -5.74 2.17
CA ASP A 81 -14.50 -6.32 3.47
C ASP A 81 -15.18 -7.69 3.36
N ALA A 82 -15.60 -8.10 2.14
CA ALA A 82 -16.25 -9.36 1.91
C ALA A 82 -15.27 -10.54 1.93
N GLY A 83 -15.73 -11.72 2.37
CA GLY A 83 -14.96 -12.94 2.40
C GLY A 83 -14.30 -13.24 3.76
N PRO A 84 -13.66 -14.41 3.88
CA PRO A 84 -13.10 -14.91 5.12
C PRO A 84 -11.94 -14.03 5.62
N ASP A 85 -11.56 -14.18 6.86
CA ASP A 85 -10.35 -13.63 7.45
C ASP A 85 -9.09 -14.28 6.87
N PHE A 86 -7.93 -13.73 7.19
CA PHE A 86 -6.64 -14.15 6.62
C PHE A 86 -6.33 -15.63 6.90
N GLU A 87 -6.49 -16.04 8.13
CA GLU A 87 -6.20 -17.40 8.60
C GLU A 87 -7.12 -18.44 7.94
N THR A 88 -8.40 -18.12 7.84
CA THR A 88 -9.39 -18.99 7.18
C THR A 88 -9.17 -19.08 5.67
N TYR A 89 -8.78 -17.97 5.03
CA TYR A 89 -8.54 -17.93 3.59
C TYR A 89 -7.33 -18.76 3.17
N PHE A 90 -6.24 -18.65 3.92
CA PHE A 90 -4.99 -19.34 3.60
C PHE A 90 -4.96 -20.76 4.17
N GLY A 91 -5.60 -21.02 5.32
CA GLY A 91 -5.64 -22.34 5.94
C GLY A 91 -4.26 -23.01 5.98
N ASP A 92 -4.18 -24.24 5.50
CA ASP A 92 -2.95 -25.04 5.48
C ASP A 92 -1.85 -24.46 4.58
N SER A 93 -2.19 -23.54 3.66
CA SER A 93 -1.20 -22.89 2.78
C SER A 93 -0.21 -22.02 3.55
N LEU A 94 -0.55 -21.58 4.78
CA LEU A 94 0.37 -20.86 5.65
C LEU A 94 1.60 -21.70 6.01
N SER A 95 1.44 -23.00 6.16
CA SER A 95 2.55 -23.93 6.40
C SER A 95 3.58 -23.93 5.27
N SER A 96 3.13 -23.74 4.02
CA SER A 96 4.03 -23.63 2.86
C SER A 96 4.85 -22.35 2.91
N ILE A 97 4.27 -21.24 3.38
CA ILE A 97 4.99 -19.97 3.59
C ILE A 97 6.00 -20.12 4.70
N ASP A 98 5.66 -20.81 5.79
CA ASP A 98 6.57 -21.10 6.90
C ASP A 98 7.76 -21.94 6.45
N ASN A 99 7.51 -23.00 5.68
CA ASN A 99 8.54 -23.90 5.17
C ASN A 99 9.49 -23.21 4.18
N THR A 100 8.99 -22.26 3.37
CA THR A 100 9.83 -21.52 2.42
C THR A 100 10.94 -20.73 3.11
N ARG A 101 10.73 -20.27 4.32
CA ARG A 101 11.76 -19.60 5.12
C ARG A 101 12.81 -20.56 5.68
N HIS A 102 12.37 -21.74 6.11
CA HIS A 102 13.30 -22.76 6.62
C HIS A 102 14.26 -23.27 5.54
N CYS A 103 13.81 -23.40 4.29
CA CYS A 103 14.67 -23.85 3.19
C CYS A 103 15.80 -22.86 2.83
N ARG A 104 15.65 -21.55 3.10
CA ARG A 104 16.72 -20.58 2.86
C ARG A 104 17.79 -20.54 3.94
N CYS A 105 17.47 -20.95 5.16
CA CYS A 105 18.45 -21.01 6.26
C CYS A 105 19.21 -22.34 6.33
N GLY A 106 18.69 -23.43 5.78
CA GLY A 106 19.29 -24.77 5.87
C GLY A 106 20.43 -25.06 4.90
N ALA A 107 20.73 -24.17 3.94
CA ALA A 107 21.75 -24.40 2.91
C ALA A 107 23.01 -23.55 3.05
N ARG A 108 23.17 -22.78 4.13
CA ARG A 108 24.38 -21.97 4.36
C ARG A 108 25.09 -22.36 5.63
N GLN A 109 26.42 -22.60 5.51
CA GLN A 109 27.31 -22.85 6.63
C GLN A 109 27.30 -21.68 7.62
N GLU A 110 27.55 -21.94 8.88
CA GLU A 110 27.48 -20.99 10.02
C GLU A 110 28.29 -19.69 9.84
N SER A 111 29.26 -19.65 8.94
CA SER A 111 30.09 -18.47 8.64
C SER A 111 29.37 -17.36 7.85
N GLU A 112 28.16 -17.61 7.32
CA GLU A 112 27.42 -16.62 6.49
C GLU A 112 26.13 -16.09 7.16
N LEU A 113 25.90 -16.43 8.43
CA LEU A 113 24.72 -15.99 9.19
C LEU A 113 24.64 -14.46 9.40
N GLU A 114 25.77 -13.76 9.33
CA GLU A 114 25.78 -12.30 9.45
C GLU A 114 25.19 -11.56 8.24
N SER A 115 25.14 -12.19 7.08
CA SER A 115 24.57 -11.57 5.86
C SER A 115 23.06 -11.78 5.69
N CYS A 116 22.45 -12.66 6.46
CA CYS A 116 20.98 -12.89 6.47
C CYS A 116 20.16 -11.75 7.10
N ASN A 117 20.83 -10.76 7.69
CA ASN A 117 20.19 -9.64 8.41
C ASN A 117 19.65 -8.54 7.48
N CYS A 118 19.75 -8.69 6.15
CA CYS A 118 19.34 -7.64 5.20
C CYS A 118 17.82 -7.44 5.08
N PHE A 119 17.00 -8.35 5.59
CA PHE A 119 15.53 -8.25 5.42
C PHE A 119 14.75 -7.89 6.69
N THR A 120 15.41 -7.83 7.85
CA THR A 120 14.74 -7.56 9.12
C THR A 120 14.85 -6.12 9.61
N LYS A 121 15.56 -5.25 8.90
CA LYS A 121 15.77 -3.84 9.32
C LYS A 121 14.92 -2.81 8.57
N ASN A 122 13.72 -3.15 8.12
CA ASN A 122 12.71 -2.13 7.85
C ASN A 122 11.72 -2.10 9.02
N GLN A 123 12.19 -1.67 10.17
CA GLN A 123 11.32 -1.18 11.22
C GLN A 123 10.76 0.16 10.75
N TYR A 124 9.52 0.17 10.34
CA TYR A 124 8.72 1.38 10.36
C TYR A 124 8.50 1.72 11.84
N SER A 125 9.31 2.60 12.40
CA SER A 125 8.99 3.26 13.65
C SER A 125 7.84 4.22 13.36
N ALA A 126 6.64 3.82 13.75
CA ALA A 126 5.54 4.73 13.95
C ALA A 126 5.87 5.55 15.22
N SER A 127 6.06 6.83 15.06
CA SER A 127 5.94 7.86 16.08
C SER A 127 5.04 8.94 15.55
#